data_eed40d474f16e126aa6cf5d9061052f4
#
_entry.id   eed40d474f16e126aa6cf5d9061052f4
#
_cell.length_a   1.000
_cell.length_b   1.000
_cell.length_c   1.000
_cell.angle_alpha   90.00
_cell.angle_beta   90.00
_cell.angle_gamma   90.00
#
_symmetry.space_group_name_H-M   'P 1'
#
loop_
_entity.id
_entity.type
_entity.pdbx_description
1 polymer ?
#
loop_
_entity_poly.entity_id
_entity_poly.type
_entity_poly.pdbx_seq_one_letter_code
_entity_poly.pdbx_strand_id
1 'polypeptide(L)'
;MINRRKFLRNSILTSGAILLTNNLKASSVPNTGGPLVISTWVPNVKANKVAWEVLKQGGRAVDAVEKGVMVAEADPEDTSVGYGGLPDREGHVTLDACIMDEHGECGAVMCLENIKHPIAVARLVMEKTPHVQLIGEGAFQFALNNGFKKENLLTPSSEKIWKEWLVKSKYDPMDAMKYMKEKRAPGSIDNHDTIGMLAIDQYGNLSGACSTSGMAFKMSGRVGDSPKKT
;
A
#
# COMPACT_ATOMS: atom_id res chain seq x y z
N MET A 1 9.88 -26.32 -35.52
CA MET A 1 9.99 -24.84 -35.77
C MET A 1 8.67 -24.32 -36.33
N ILE A 2 8.06 -23.33 -35.69
CA ILE A 2 6.82 -22.72 -36.17
C ILE A 2 7.20 -21.78 -37.33
N ASN A 3 6.66 -22.06 -38.52
CA ASN A 3 6.91 -21.24 -39.70
C ASN A 3 6.27 -19.86 -39.53
N ARG A 4 7.00 -18.76 -39.82
CA ARG A 4 6.54 -17.35 -39.71
C ARG A 4 5.15 -17.11 -40.32
N ARG A 5 4.85 -17.75 -41.46
CA ARG A 5 3.53 -17.65 -42.10
C ARG A 5 2.40 -18.27 -41.26
N LYS A 6 2.66 -19.39 -40.59
CA LYS A 6 1.67 -20.02 -39.69
C LYS A 6 1.44 -19.15 -38.45
N PHE A 7 2.50 -18.54 -37.91
CA PHE A 7 2.39 -17.62 -36.78
C PHE A 7 1.53 -16.40 -37.12
N LEU A 8 1.81 -15.71 -38.23
CA LEU A 8 1.05 -14.55 -38.66
C LEU A 8 -0.43 -14.89 -38.93
N ARG A 9 -0.70 -16.02 -39.59
CA ARG A 9 -2.09 -16.45 -39.88
C ARG A 9 -2.86 -16.75 -38.58
N ASN A 10 -2.23 -17.38 -37.61
CA ASN A 10 -2.86 -17.65 -36.32
C ASN A 10 -3.06 -16.37 -35.50
N SER A 11 -2.15 -15.40 -35.56
CA SER A 11 -2.28 -14.10 -34.91
C SER A 11 -3.44 -13.28 -35.48
N ILE A 12 -3.65 -13.30 -36.79
CA ILE A 12 -4.78 -12.63 -37.44
C ILE A 12 -6.11 -13.27 -37.03
N LEU A 13 -6.19 -14.57 -36.92
CA LEU A 13 -7.38 -15.28 -36.47
C LEU A 13 -7.73 -14.96 -35.00
N THR A 14 -6.71 -14.84 -34.14
CA THR A 14 -6.90 -14.45 -32.72
C THR A 14 -7.32 -12.99 -32.58
N SER A 15 -6.74 -12.08 -33.38
CA SER A 15 -7.10 -10.66 -33.38
C SER A 15 -8.52 -10.44 -33.89
N GLY A 16 -8.98 -11.21 -34.89
CA GLY A 16 -10.37 -11.18 -35.36
C GLY A 16 -11.39 -11.61 -34.30
N ALA A 17 -11.03 -12.60 -33.46
CA ALA A 17 -11.87 -13.02 -32.34
C ALA A 17 -11.96 -11.96 -31.23
N ILE A 18 -10.88 -11.21 -30.96
CA ILE A 18 -10.86 -10.11 -29.97
C ILE A 18 -11.72 -8.92 -30.44
N LEU A 19 -11.76 -8.62 -31.75
CA LEU A 19 -12.59 -7.55 -32.29
C LEU A 19 -14.11 -7.87 -32.21
N LEU A 20 -14.48 -9.14 -32.15
CA LEU A 20 -15.89 -9.55 -31.96
C LEU A 20 -16.32 -9.53 -30.49
N THR A 21 -15.39 -9.40 -29.55
CA THR A 21 -15.69 -9.37 -28.11
C THR A 21 -15.82 -7.93 -27.55
N ASN A 22 -15.67 -6.88 -28.39
CA ASN A 22 -15.77 -5.47 -27.98
C ASN A 22 -17.17 -5.05 -27.49
N ASN A 23 -18.12 -5.98 -27.36
CA ASN A 23 -19.40 -5.75 -26.72
C ASN A 23 -19.58 -6.53 -25.41
N LEU A 24 -18.51 -7.08 -24.85
CA LEU A 24 -18.54 -7.47 -23.44
C LEU A 24 -18.54 -6.17 -22.60
N LYS A 25 -19.71 -5.52 -22.54
CA LYS A 25 -20.00 -4.65 -21.40
C LYS A 25 -19.79 -5.54 -20.19
N ALA A 26 -18.79 -5.21 -19.38
CA ALA A 26 -18.78 -5.74 -18.03
C ALA A 26 -20.16 -5.44 -17.46
N SER A 27 -21.00 -6.47 -17.38
CA SER A 27 -22.28 -6.32 -16.72
C SER A 27 -21.92 -5.95 -15.30
N SER A 28 -22.22 -4.72 -14.90
CA SER A 28 -22.19 -4.34 -13.51
C SER A 28 -23.11 -5.34 -12.82
N VAL A 29 -22.55 -6.32 -12.14
CA VAL A 29 -23.34 -7.14 -11.23
C VAL A 29 -23.96 -6.15 -10.26
N PRO A 30 -25.29 -6.06 -10.17
CA PRO A 30 -25.88 -5.14 -9.21
C PRO A 30 -25.33 -5.49 -7.85
N ASN A 31 -24.76 -4.52 -7.16
CA ASN A 31 -24.29 -4.72 -5.79
C ASN A 31 -25.54 -4.96 -4.92
N THR A 32 -25.99 -6.20 -4.86
CA THR A 32 -27.12 -6.60 -4.02
C THR A 32 -26.72 -6.77 -2.55
N GLY A 33 -25.43 -6.63 -2.23
CA GLY A 33 -24.85 -6.90 -0.91
C GLY A 33 -24.68 -5.68 -0.01
N GLY A 34 -24.91 -4.46 -0.49
CA GLY A 34 -24.64 -3.23 0.28
C GLY A 34 -23.13 -2.92 0.42
N PRO A 35 -22.78 -1.91 1.22
CA PRO A 35 -21.39 -1.52 1.44
C PRO A 35 -20.61 -2.62 2.16
N LEU A 36 -19.31 -2.71 1.83
CA LEU A 36 -18.39 -3.71 2.40
C LEU A 36 -17.00 -3.09 2.61
N VAL A 37 -16.31 -3.50 3.66
CA VAL A 37 -14.89 -3.23 3.87
C VAL A 37 -14.19 -4.48 4.35
N ILE A 38 -13.02 -4.73 3.80
CA ILE A 38 -12.12 -5.81 4.23
C ILE A 38 -10.68 -5.27 4.31
N SER A 39 -9.90 -5.84 5.21
CA SER A 39 -8.45 -5.56 5.29
C SER A 39 -7.67 -6.84 5.56
N THR A 40 -6.38 -6.79 5.23
CA THR A 40 -5.44 -7.83 5.65
C THR A 40 -5.25 -7.80 7.17
N TRP A 41 -4.99 -8.98 7.78
CA TRP A 41 -4.59 -9.18 9.17
C TRP A 41 -5.61 -8.78 10.26
N VAL A 42 -5.74 -9.61 11.26
CA VAL A 42 -6.68 -9.44 12.39
C VAL A 42 -6.51 -8.12 13.16
N PRO A 43 -5.30 -7.60 13.45
CA PRO A 43 -5.14 -6.32 14.15
C PRO A 43 -5.84 -5.14 13.46
N ASN A 44 -6.05 -5.21 12.15
CA ASN A 44 -6.69 -4.16 11.35
C ASN A 44 -8.22 -4.08 11.50
N VAL A 45 -8.83 -4.85 12.39
CA VAL A 45 -10.27 -4.69 12.73
C VAL A 45 -10.58 -3.26 13.19
N LYS A 46 -9.66 -2.57 13.88
CA LYS A 46 -9.81 -1.15 14.25
C LYS A 46 -9.91 -0.27 13.00
N ALA A 47 -9.06 -0.51 12.00
CA ALA A 47 -9.07 0.18 10.71
C ALA A 47 -10.39 -0.05 9.97
N ASN A 48 -10.88 -1.30 9.93
CA ASN A 48 -12.18 -1.63 9.32
C ASN A 48 -13.34 -0.89 9.98
N LYS A 49 -13.32 -0.72 11.30
CA LYS A 49 -14.37 0.04 12.01
C LYS A 49 -14.43 1.49 11.54
N VAL A 50 -13.27 2.15 11.41
CA VAL A 50 -13.21 3.54 10.95
C VAL A 50 -13.67 3.66 9.49
N ALA A 51 -13.20 2.77 8.61
CA ALA A 51 -13.64 2.72 7.22
C ALA A 51 -15.15 2.46 7.12
N TRP A 52 -15.68 1.57 7.94
CA TRP A 52 -17.11 1.26 7.99
C TRP A 52 -17.97 2.46 8.39
N GLU A 53 -17.54 3.28 9.35
CA GLU A 53 -18.28 4.49 9.72
C GLU A 53 -18.39 5.49 8.57
N VAL A 54 -17.36 5.59 7.70
CA VAL A 54 -17.43 6.40 6.47
C VAL A 54 -18.50 5.85 5.52
N LEU A 55 -18.47 4.53 5.25
CA LEU A 55 -19.43 3.88 4.35
C LEU A 55 -20.87 3.97 4.87
N LYS A 56 -21.07 3.77 6.16
CA LYS A 56 -22.37 3.83 6.84
C LYS A 56 -23.02 5.22 6.74
N GLN A 57 -22.20 6.27 6.67
CA GLN A 57 -22.66 7.65 6.47
C GLN A 57 -22.88 7.99 5.00
N GLY A 58 -22.74 7.04 4.09
CA GLY A 58 -22.88 7.26 2.65
C GLY A 58 -21.63 7.85 1.97
N GLY A 59 -20.47 7.80 2.64
CA GLY A 59 -19.21 8.25 2.08
C GLY A 59 -18.71 7.36 0.95
N ARG A 60 -17.76 7.87 0.16
CA ARG A 60 -17.14 7.14 -0.96
C ARG A 60 -16.22 6.05 -0.44
N ALA A 61 -16.07 4.98 -1.24
CA ALA A 61 -15.16 3.88 -0.93
C ALA A 61 -13.70 4.36 -0.76
N VAL A 62 -13.23 5.30 -1.58
CA VAL A 62 -11.87 5.87 -1.49
C VAL A 62 -11.65 6.62 -0.16
N ASP A 63 -12.65 7.33 0.36
CA ASP A 63 -12.57 8.00 1.66
C ASP A 63 -12.50 6.97 2.81
N ALA A 64 -13.23 5.86 2.66
CA ALA A 64 -13.24 4.79 3.64
C ALA A 64 -11.88 4.10 3.74
N VAL A 65 -11.27 3.72 2.60
CA VAL A 65 -9.97 3.04 2.62
C VAL A 65 -8.86 3.97 3.11
N GLU A 66 -8.87 5.26 2.73
CA GLU A 66 -7.91 6.23 3.26
C GLU A 66 -8.00 6.33 4.78
N LYS A 67 -9.19 6.61 5.31
CA LYS A 67 -9.40 6.77 6.77
C LYS A 67 -9.09 5.50 7.53
N GLY A 68 -9.45 4.35 6.98
CA GLY A 68 -9.14 3.06 7.58
C GLY A 68 -7.63 2.81 7.67
N VAL A 69 -6.91 2.97 6.56
CA VAL A 69 -5.45 2.76 6.52
C VAL A 69 -4.69 3.72 7.44
N MET A 70 -5.13 4.98 7.54
CA MET A 70 -4.54 5.96 8.47
C MET A 70 -4.55 5.49 9.93
N VAL A 71 -5.45 4.58 10.33
CA VAL A 71 -5.48 4.02 11.69
C VAL A 71 -4.23 3.18 11.96
N ALA A 72 -3.87 2.29 11.02
CA ALA A 72 -2.66 1.49 11.14
C ALA A 72 -1.40 2.37 11.03
N GLU A 73 -1.39 3.34 10.12
CA GLU A 73 -0.26 4.28 9.98
C GLU A 73 0.00 5.12 11.25
N ALA A 74 -1.00 5.31 12.08
CA ALA A 74 -0.88 6.08 13.31
C ALA A 74 -0.53 5.26 14.54
N ASP A 75 -0.56 3.94 14.47
CA ASP A 75 -0.34 3.06 15.62
C ASP A 75 1.17 2.94 15.92
N PRO A 76 1.64 3.45 17.07
CA PRO A 76 3.06 3.38 17.43
C PRO A 76 3.55 1.96 17.78
N GLU A 77 2.63 1.04 18.03
CA GLU A 77 2.95 -0.37 18.35
C GLU A 77 3.04 -1.24 17.08
N ASP A 78 2.55 -0.73 15.93
CA ASP A 78 2.69 -1.44 14.67
C ASP A 78 4.11 -1.23 14.12
N THR A 79 4.91 -2.29 14.12
CA THR A 79 6.30 -2.27 13.64
C THR A 79 6.44 -2.44 12.14
N SER A 80 5.34 -2.58 11.41
CA SER A 80 5.31 -2.88 9.97
C SER A 80 4.64 -1.79 9.11
N VAL A 81 3.89 -0.86 9.73
CA VAL A 81 3.16 0.20 9.04
C VAL A 81 3.36 1.55 9.74
N GLY A 82 3.67 2.58 8.98
CA GLY A 82 3.60 3.97 9.43
C GLY A 82 4.49 4.34 10.64
N TYR A 83 3.88 5.04 11.59
CA TYR A 83 4.50 5.52 12.82
C TYR A 83 4.77 4.37 13.78
N GLY A 84 6.02 4.08 14.03
CA GLY A 84 6.44 2.90 14.78
C GLY A 84 7.04 1.81 13.90
N GLY A 85 6.92 1.91 12.60
CA GLY A 85 7.52 0.98 11.65
C GLY A 85 9.02 0.83 11.89
N LEU A 86 9.55 -0.40 11.72
CA LEU A 86 10.98 -0.65 11.85
C LEU A 86 11.74 0.06 10.72
N PRO A 87 12.86 0.74 11.05
CA PRO A 87 13.60 1.53 10.09
C PRO A 87 14.38 0.66 9.09
N ASP A 88 14.98 1.32 8.10
CA ASP A 88 16.05 0.74 7.32
C ASP A 88 17.31 0.53 8.20
N ARG A 89 18.36 -0.04 7.64
CA ARG A 89 19.57 -0.34 8.41
C ARG A 89 20.33 0.92 8.86
N GLU A 90 20.10 2.06 8.23
CA GLU A 90 20.66 3.36 8.58
C GLU A 90 19.82 4.11 9.64
N GLY A 91 18.67 3.58 10.03
CA GLY A 91 17.81 4.13 11.08
C GLY A 91 16.68 5.02 10.56
N HIS A 92 16.40 5.04 9.27
CA HIS A 92 15.36 5.84 8.66
C HIS A 92 14.07 5.03 8.50
N VAL A 93 12.97 5.54 9.02
CA VAL A 93 11.64 4.97 8.76
C VAL A 93 11.16 5.50 7.42
N THR A 94 11.20 4.65 6.41
CA THR A 94 10.73 4.95 5.04
C THR A 94 9.43 4.23 4.76
N LEU A 95 8.45 4.95 4.23
CA LEU A 95 7.08 4.50 4.04
C LEU A 95 6.74 4.41 2.56
N ASP A 96 5.99 3.36 2.22
CA ASP A 96 5.44 3.13 0.90
C ASP A 96 3.91 3.05 1.02
N ALA A 97 3.17 3.74 0.16
CA ALA A 97 1.71 3.65 0.12
C ALA A 97 1.17 3.84 -1.29
N CYS A 98 0.03 3.22 -1.58
CA CYS A 98 -0.76 3.48 -2.77
C CYS A 98 -2.26 3.44 -2.49
N ILE A 99 -3.01 4.19 -3.29
CA ILE A 99 -4.46 4.23 -3.27
C ILE A 99 -5.01 4.26 -4.70
N MET A 100 -6.18 3.68 -4.89
CA MET A 100 -6.88 3.68 -6.16
C MET A 100 -8.37 3.92 -5.93
N ASP A 101 -8.99 4.77 -6.75
CA ASP A 101 -10.40 5.05 -6.70
C ASP A 101 -11.24 4.16 -7.65
N GLU A 102 -12.54 4.40 -7.68
CA GLU A 102 -13.53 3.69 -8.49
C GLU A 102 -13.38 3.86 -10.01
N HIS A 103 -12.62 4.87 -10.44
CA HIS A 103 -12.34 5.15 -11.87
C HIS A 103 -11.05 4.49 -12.34
N GLY A 104 -10.31 3.85 -11.43
CA GLY A 104 -8.98 3.28 -11.69
C GLY A 104 -7.88 4.34 -11.70
N GLU A 105 -8.18 5.57 -11.28
CA GLU A 105 -7.17 6.57 -10.98
C GLU A 105 -6.39 6.14 -9.74
N CYS A 106 -5.08 6.32 -9.75
CA CYS A 106 -4.25 5.89 -8.64
C CYS A 106 -3.12 6.87 -8.34
N GLY A 107 -2.72 6.86 -7.06
CA GLY A 107 -1.57 7.60 -6.59
C GLY A 107 -0.73 6.76 -5.64
N ALA A 108 0.58 7.00 -5.64
CA ALA A 108 1.50 6.29 -4.76
C ALA A 108 2.65 7.20 -4.30
N VAL A 109 3.17 6.86 -3.12
CA VAL A 109 4.43 7.40 -2.61
C VAL A 109 5.35 6.27 -2.21
N MET A 110 6.65 6.47 -2.41
CA MET A 110 7.68 5.48 -2.15
C MET A 110 8.83 6.12 -1.38
N CYS A 111 9.42 5.38 -0.45
CA CYS A 111 10.51 5.86 0.40
C CYS A 111 10.22 7.24 1.01
N LEU A 112 8.96 7.50 1.38
CA LEU A 112 8.56 8.74 2.02
C LEU A 112 8.99 8.71 3.49
N GLU A 113 9.73 9.72 3.91
CA GLU A 113 10.18 9.89 5.29
C GLU A 113 9.43 11.03 5.98
N ASN A 114 9.39 10.97 7.31
CA ASN A 114 8.96 12.09 8.16
C ASN A 114 7.51 12.57 7.96
N ILE A 115 6.66 11.79 7.30
CA ILE A 115 5.23 12.07 7.14
C ILE A 115 4.43 10.88 7.68
N LYS A 116 3.60 11.13 8.68
CA LYS A 116 2.87 10.10 9.42
C LYS A 116 1.87 9.31 8.59
N HIS A 117 1.21 9.98 7.62
CA HIS A 117 0.15 9.40 6.79
C HIS A 117 0.52 9.39 5.31
N PRO A 118 1.36 8.44 4.86
CA PRO A 118 1.75 8.33 3.46
C PRO A 118 0.55 8.07 2.54
N ILE A 119 -0.50 7.37 3.01
CA ILE A 119 -1.69 7.11 2.22
C ILE A 119 -2.42 8.40 1.80
N ALA A 120 -2.49 9.39 2.69
CA ALA A 120 -3.10 10.67 2.37
C ALA A 120 -2.26 11.48 1.37
N VAL A 121 -0.92 11.36 1.42
CA VAL A 121 -0.04 11.95 0.38
C VAL A 121 -0.23 11.24 -0.95
N ALA A 122 -0.30 9.91 -0.97
CA ALA A 122 -0.57 9.12 -2.18
C ALA A 122 -1.90 9.55 -2.83
N ARG A 123 -2.94 9.77 -2.03
CA ARG A 123 -4.22 10.30 -2.52
C ARG A 123 -4.07 11.66 -3.18
N LEU A 124 -3.34 12.58 -2.57
CA LEU A 124 -3.10 13.90 -3.17
C LEU A 124 -2.28 13.84 -4.46
N VAL A 125 -1.36 12.87 -4.58
CA VAL A 125 -0.66 12.62 -5.86
C VAL A 125 -1.68 12.28 -6.94
N MET A 126 -2.64 11.38 -6.66
CA MET A 126 -3.71 11.01 -7.58
C MET A 126 -4.60 12.21 -7.94
N GLU A 127 -5.04 12.98 -6.94
CA GLU A 127 -6.07 14.00 -7.14
C GLU A 127 -5.53 15.36 -7.65
N LYS A 128 -4.24 15.68 -7.38
CA LYS A 128 -3.68 17.01 -7.64
C LYS A 128 -2.55 17.06 -8.65
N THR A 129 -2.13 15.93 -9.18
CA THR A 129 -1.00 15.88 -10.12
C THR A 129 -1.33 15.03 -11.34
N PRO A 130 -0.64 15.22 -12.48
CA PRO A 130 -0.73 14.31 -13.61
C PRO A 130 0.10 13.04 -13.42
N HIS A 131 0.72 12.87 -12.25
CA HIS A 131 1.63 11.77 -11.95
C HIS A 131 0.94 10.71 -11.12
N VAL A 132 1.37 9.46 -11.30
CA VAL A 132 0.89 8.33 -10.50
C VAL A 132 1.76 8.13 -9.26
N GLN A 133 3.06 8.47 -9.32
CA GLN A 133 4.01 8.11 -8.27
C GLN A 133 4.99 9.24 -7.99
N LEU A 134 5.25 9.49 -6.70
CA LEU A 134 6.34 10.34 -6.22
C LEU A 134 7.21 9.54 -5.25
N ILE A 135 8.53 9.85 -5.20
CA ILE A 135 9.49 9.12 -4.38
C ILE A 135 10.35 10.05 -3.53
N GLY A 136 10.69 9.60 -2.32
CA GLY A 136 11.72 10.17 -1.45
C GLY A 136 11.52 11.66 -1.20
N GLU A 137 12.58 12.45 -1.37
CA GLU A 137 12.57 13.91 -1.11
C GLU A 137 11.50 14.64 -1.94
N GLY A 138 11.27 14.23 -3.19
CA GLY A 138 10.22 14.84 -4.02
C GLY A 138 8.83 14.64 -3.44
N ALA A 139 8.52 13.43 -2.93
CA ALA A 139 7.27 13.14 -2.25
C ALA A 139 7.16 13.91 -0.93
N PHE A 140 8.25 14.05 -0.18
CA PHE A 140 8.29 14.81 1.07
C PHE A 140 8.01 16.30 0.84
N GLN A 141 8.66 16.92 -0.14
CA GLN A 141 8.44 18.34 -0.48
C GLN A 141 6.99 18.56 -0.97
N PHE A 142 6.46 17.63 -1.79
CA PHE A 142 5.07 17.68 -2.20
C PHE A 142 4.11 17.62 -1.00
N ALA A 143 4.38 16.76 -0.01
CA ALA A 143 3.59 16.67 1.20
C ALA A 143 3.63 17.98 2.00
N LEU A 144 4.82 18.57 2.23
CA LEU A 144 4.94 19.85 2.93
C LEU A 144 4.17 20.98 2.24
N ASN A 145 4.24 21.05 0.91
CA ASN A 145 3.53 22.04 0.10
C ASN A 145 2.00 21.87 0.17
N ASN A 146 1.53 20.69 0.55
CA ASN A 146 0.12 20.38 0.77
C ASN A 146 -0.30 20.39 2.24
N GLY A 147 0.51 20.97 3.14
CA GLY A 147 0.15 21.23 4.53
C GLY A 147 0.46 20.09 5.51
N PHE A 148 1.11 19.03 5.08
CA PHE A 148 1.60 18.00 6.02
C PHE A 148 2.77 18.55 6.84
N LYS A 149 2.91 18.02 8.04
CA LYS A 149 3.99 18.42 8.96
C LYS A 149 5.07 17.35 8.98
N LYS A 150 6.31 17.80 9.13
CA LYS A 150 7.43 16.90 9.39
C LYS A 150 7.32 16.33 10.80
N GLU A 151 7.36 15.00 10.92
CA GLU A 151 7.31 14.25 12.18
C GLU A 151 8.45 13.22 12.24
N ASN A 152 8.99 12.97 13.42
CA ASN A 152 9.89 11.84 13.61
C ASN A 152 9.06 10.55 13.75
N LEU A 153 9.27 9.61 12.86
CA LEU A 153 8.51 8.36 12.83
C LEU A 153 9.19 7.21 13.60
N LEU A 154 10.47 7.34 13.92
CA LEU A 154 11.21 6.35 14.69
C LEU A 154 10.83 6.46 16.17
N THR A 155 10.04 5.51 16.66
CA THR A 155 9.66 5.44 18.09
C THR A 155 10.82 4.92 18.93
N PRO A 156 10.84 5.19 20.25
CA PRO A 156 11.84 4.62 21.15
C PRO A 156 11.87 3.09 21.15
N SER A 157 10.70 2.45 20.96
CA SER A 157 10.59 0.99 20.84
C SER A 157 11.28 0.48 19.59
N SER A 158 10.96 1.05 18.44
CA SER A 158 11.57 0.66 17.15
C SER A 158 13.05 0.97 17.09
N GLU A 159 13.48 2.10 17.68
CA GLU A 159 14.90 2.45 17.79
C GLU A 159 15.68 1.42 18.63
N LYS A 160 15.10 0.95 19.75
CA LYS A 160 15.71 -0.09 20.58
C LYS A 160 15.90 -1.39 19.79
N ILE A 161 14.85 -1.85 19.09
CA ILE A 161 14.90 -3.07 18.28
C ILE A 161 15.95 -2.94 17.16
N TRP A 162 16.02 -1.78 16.49
CA TRP A 162 17.03 -1.50 15.49
C TRP A 162 18.46 -1.54 16.03
N LYS A 163 18.72 -0.89 17.17
CA LYS A 163 20.05 -0.91 17.82
C LYS A 163 20.47 -2.33 18.26
N GLU A 164 19.54 -3.13 18.76
CA GLU A 164 19.79 -4.54 19.09
C GLU A 164 20.14 -5.37 17.84
N TRP A 165 19.46 -5.11 16.73
CA TRP A 165 19.76 -5.75 15.44
C TRP A 165 21.16 -5.35 14.94
N LEU A 166 21.54 -4.09 15.01
CA LEU A 166 22.87 -3.60 14.58
C LEU A 166 24.01 -4.34 15.25
N VAL A 167 23.89 -4.62 16.55
CA VAL A 167 24.92 -5.36 17.30
C VAL A 167 25.11 -6.78 16.78
N LYS A 168 24.05 -7.41 16.30
CA LYS A 168 24.05 -8.81 15.86
C LYS A 168 24.41 -8.98 14.39
N SER A 169 23.95 -8.08 13.53
CA SER A 169 23.96 -8.25 12.09
C SER A 169 25.28 -7.91 11.41
N LYS A 170 26.14 -7.16 12.08
CA LYS A 170 27.39 -6.63 11.49
C LYS A 170 27.20 -5.96 10.12
N TYR A 171 26.04 -5.39 9.88
CA TYR A 171 25.65 -4.73 8.63
C TYR A 171 25.62 -5.65 7.37
N ASP A 172 25.52 -6.97 7.54
CA ASP A 172 25.29 -7.84 6.38
C ASP A 172 23.86 -7.59 5.83
N PRO A 173 23.71 -7.15 4.57
CA PRO A 173 22.38 -6.94 3.97
C PRO A 173 21.48 -8.18 3.97
N MET A 174 22.08 -9.37 3.99
CA MET A 174 21.33 -10.62 4.03
C MET A 174 20.76 -10.92 5.43
N ASP A 175 21.27 -10.28 6.49
CA ASP A 175 20.76 -10.47 7.84
C ASP A 175 19.37 -9.88 8.04
N ALA A 176 18.99 -8.83 7.30
CA ALA A 176 17.62 -8.35 7.27
C ALA A 176 16.64 -9.44 6.80
N MET A 177 17.02 -10.20 5.77
CA MET A 177 16.21 -11.33 5.29
C MET A 177 16.16 -12.49 6.29
N LYS A 178 17.25 -12.76 7.01
CA LYS A 178 17.27 -13.77 8.08
C LYS A 178 16.36 -13.36 9.21
N TYR A 179 16.46 -12.11 9.68
CA TYR A 179 15.59 -11.54 10.70
C TYR A 179 14.11 -11.73 10.37
N MET A 180 13.71 -11.39 9.13
CA MET A 180 12.33 -11.56 8.68
C MET A 180 11.90 -13.02 8.63
N LYS A 181 12.78 -13.93 8.22
CA LYS A 181 12.49 -15.37 8.20
C LYS A 181 12.32 -15.95 9.61
N GLU A 182 13.16 -15.54 10.55
CA GLU A 182 13.09 -15.99 11.95
C GLU A 182 11.81 -15.52 12.65
N LYS A 183 11.35 -14.31 12.34
CA LYS A 183 10.08 -13.76 12.84
C LYS A 183 8.85 -14.33 12.13
N ARG A 184 9.00 -14.88 10.93
CA ARG A 184 7.90 -15.46 10.13
C ARG A 184 7.65 -16.92 10.52
N ALA A 185 7.12 -17.17 11.71
CA ALA A 185 6.50 -18.46 11.98
C ALA A 185 5.21 -18.57 11.12
N PRO A 186 5.04 -19.64 10.32
CA PRO A 186 3.81 -19.83 9.54
C PRO A 186 2.57 -19.77 10.44
N GLY A 187 1.63 -18.88 10.15
CA GLY A 187 0.38 -18.74 10.90
C GLY A 187 0.46 -17.92 12.18
N SER A 188 1.57 -17.25 12.48
CA SER A 188 1.66 -16.34 13.62
C SER A 188 0.80 -15.10 13.37
N ILE A 189 -0.11 -14.83 14.32
CA ILE A 189 -0.94 -13.60 14.33
C ILE A 189 -0.07 -12.35 14.56
N ASP A 190 1.10 -12.53 15.14
CA ASP A 190 2.02 -11.44 15.52
C ASP A 190 2.94 -11.00 14.36
N ASN A 191 2.79 -11.60 13.20
CA ASN A 191 3.65 -11.37 12.05
C ASN A 191 2.85 -10.78 10.88
N HIS A 192 2.22 -9.64 11.13
CA HIS A 192 1.61 -8.85 10.07
C HIS A 192 2.65 -7.91 9.44
N ASP A 193 2.48 -7.71 8.15
CA ASP A 193 3.33 -6.89 7.31
C ASP A 193 2.47 -5.69 6.84
N THR A 194 2.31 -5.47 5.58
CA THR A 194 1.53 -4.41 4.94
C THR A 194 0.04 -4.44 5.30
N ILE A 195 -0.57 -3.28 5.60
CA ILE A 195 -2.03 -3.17 5.54
C ILE A 195 -2.47 -3.03 4.09
N GLY A 196 -3.35 -3.93 3.64
CA GLY A 196 -4.17 -3.77 2.44
C GLY A 196 -5.63 -3.62 2.85
N MET A 197 -6.35 -2.68 2.22
CA MET A 197 -7.78 -2.47 2.47
C MET A 197 -8.52 -2.29 1.17
N LEU A 198 -9.69 -2.94 1.06
CA LEU A 198 -10.64 -2.75 -0.02
C LEU A 198 -11.99 -2.31 0.56
N ALA A 199 -12.68 -1.43 -0.14
CA ALA A 199 -14.03 -1.01 0.23
C ALA A 199 -14.92 -0.91 -0.99
N ILE A 200 -16.20 -1.25 -0.80
CA ILE A 200 -17.29 -1.00 -1.75
C ILE A 200 -18.31 -0.11 -1.04
N ASP A 201 -18.70 1.00 -1.66
CA ASP A 201 -19.73 1.89 -1.12
C ASP A 201 -21.15 1.45 -1.50
N GLN A 202 -22.15 2.16 -1.02
CA GLN A 202 -23.56 1.86 -1.27
C GLN A 202 -23.95 1.95 -2.76
N TYR A 203 -23.14 2.59 -3.59
CA TYR A 203 -23.37 2.71 -5.04
C TYR A 203 -22.65 1.63 -5.84
N GLY A 204 -21.87 0.76 -5.18
CA GLY A 204 -21.09 -0.30 -5.81
C GLY A 204 -19.71 0.16 -6.30
N ASN A 205 -19.26 1.35 -5.94
CA ASN A 205 -17.93 1.85 -6.27
C ASN A 205 -16.88 1.13 -5.43
N LEU A 206 -15.84 0.61 -6.08
CA LEU A 206 -14.75 -0.12 -5.45
C LEU A 206 -13.51 0.78 -5.37
N SER A 207 -12.89 0.80 -4.21
CA SER A 207 -11.59 1.46 -3.99
C SER A 207 -10.66 0.58 -3.16
N GLY A 208 -9.35 0.80 -3.30
CA GLY A 208 -8.35 0.05 -2.59
C GLY A 208 -7.18 0.91 -2.12
N ALA A 209 -6.53 0.47 -1.05
CA ALA A 209 -5.35 1.14 -0.49
C ALA A 209 -4.40 0.13 0.13
N CYS A 210 -3.09 0.42 0.05
CA CYS A 210 -2.02 -0.29 0.74
C CYS A 210 -1.08 0.68 1.42
N SER A 211 -0.56 0.32 2.61
CA SER A 211 0.48 1.08 3.30
C SER A 211 1.42 0.18 4.09
N THR A 212 2.70 0.53 4.15
CA THR A 212 3.74 -0.25 4.82
C THR A 212 4.96 0.60 5.17
N SER A 213 5.71 0.18 6.19
CA SER A 213 7.11 0.60 6.38
C SER A 213 8.11 -0.33 5.67
N GLY A 214 7.61 -1.35 4.97
CA GLY A 214 8.42 -2.32 4.24
C GLY A 214 9.17 -3.30 5.13
N MET A 215 10.16 -3.96 4.56
CA MET A 215 10.99 -4.94 5.28
C MET A 215 11.85 -4.24 6.34
N ALA A 216 11.85 -4.76 7.56
CA ALA A 216 12.70 -4.27 8.64
C ALA A 216 14.19 -4.33 8.26
N PHE A 217 14.94 -3.29 8.58
CA PHE A 217 16.39 -3.17 8.37
C PHE A 217 16.81 -3.35 6.92
N LYS A 218 15.92 -3.03 6.00
CA LYS A 218 16.18 -3.03 4.57
C LYS A 218 17.34 -2.11 4.20
N MET A 219 17.90 -2.33 3.04
CA MET A 219 18.85 -1.37 2.46
C MET A 219 18.14 -0.04 2.18
N SER A 220 18.82 1.07 2.41
CA SER A 220 18.30 2.39 2.06
C SER A 220 17.90 2.45 0.58
N GLY A 221 16.75 3.04 0.29
CA GLY A 221 16.19 3.09 -1.07
C GLY A 221 15.45 1.82 -1.54
N ARG A 222 15.36 0.76 -0.72
CA ARG A 222 14.55 -0.41 -1.06
C ARG A 222 13.07 -0.06 -0.98
N VAL A 223 12.36 -0.28 -2.06
CA VAL A 223 10.90 -0.17 -2.17
C VAL A 223 10.27 -1.56 -2.14
N GLY A 224 9.13 -1.69 -1.47
CA GLY A 224 8.31 -2.91 -1.44
C GLY A 224 7.44 -3.06 -2.69
N ASP A 225 6.46 -3.93 -2.59
CA ASP A 225 5.44 -4.17 -3.61
C ASP A 225 4.19 -3.29 -3.42
N SER A 226 3.96 -2.78 -2.20
CA SER A 226 2.77 -2.01 -1.84
C SER A 226 2.47 -0.80 -2.75
N PRO A 227 3.45 -0.03 -3.25
CA PRO A 227 3.17 1.11 -4.11
C PRO A 227 3.05 0.75 -5.60
N LYS A 228 3.09 -0.53 -5.95
CA LYS A 228 2.98 -0.96 -7.34
C LYS A 228 1.51 -1.13 -7.71
N LYS A 229 1.11 -0.56 -8.84
CA LYS A 229 -0.14 -0.89 -9.51
C LYS A 229 0.01 -2.29 -10.13
N THR A 230 -0.74 -3.26 -9.65
CA THR A 230 -0.87 -4.59 -10.28
C THR A 230 -2.09 -4.64 -11.17
#